data_4dd88df6ea64259d178dd454ff960389
#
_entry.id   4dd88df6ea64259d178dd454ff960389
#
_cell.length_a   1.000
_cell.length_b   1.000
_cell.length_c   1.000
_cell.angle_alpha   90.00
_cell.angle_beta   90.00
_cell.angle_gamma   90.00
#
_symmetry.space_group_name_H-M   'P 1'
#
loop_
_entity.id
_entity.type
_entity.pdbx_description
1 polymer ?
#
loop_
_entity_poly.entity_id
_entity_poly.type
_entity_poly.pdbx_seq_one_letter_code
_entity_poly.pdbx_strand_id
1 'polypeptide(L)'
;MITIFAEKPDVGTKIAAALDAIVLSSGDRVDFDHIQKYEKQIKAQRAKQGYFKICHNGEETYVTWGIGHLCELKQAQDYNKEYKQWKNIPLPFIPESYELKCSKGMEKQLRLIKNIFDHSDLIICATDDDREGDLIFDYIYRYLNCSVPFKRALFNQQSKEEWQKAFRKENLVDGIKRKPVIEAGRGRSAGDFVVGANLTTAMTLKFPGNNVLSVGRVQTAVLSMLVARELEIQNFKPKDYWVVKGKFNSEHGSYEGTHVVKK
;
A
#
# COMPACT_ATOMS: atom_id res chain seq x y z
N MET A 1 -26.58 6.94 1.50
CA MET A 1 -25.57 6.59 0.46
C MET A 1 -24.34 5.98 1.13
N ILE A 2 -23.86 4.86 0.62
CA ILE A 2 -22.64 4.19 1.11
C ILE A 2 -21.47 4.49 0.17
N THR A 3 -20.27 4.66 0.71
CA THR A 3 -19.06 4.74 -0.11
C THR A 3 -18.09 3.63 0.27
N ILE A 4 -17.58 2.92 -0.72
CA ILE A 4 -16.48 1.97 -0.60
C ILE A 4 -15.20 2.67 -1.08
N PHE A 5 -14.19 2.69 -0.23
CA PHE A 5 -12.86 3.23 -0.57
C PHE A 5 -11.86 2.08 -0.74
N ALA A 6 -11.37 1.89 -1.96
CA ALA A 6 -10.35 0.91 -2.30
C ALA A 6 -8.95 1.54 -2.36
N GLU A 7 -7.89 0.75 -2.17
CA GLU A 7 -6.53 1.26 -2.21
C GLU A 7 -6.08 1.69 -3.61
N LYS A 8 -6.49 0.93 -4.63
CA LYS A 8 -6.05 1.09 -6.03
C LYS A 8 -7.24 1.04 -7.00
N PRO A 9 -7.14 1.69 -8.17
CA PRO A 9 -8.22 1.70 -9.16
C PRO A 9 -8.64 0.30 -9.61
N ASP A 10 -7.71 -0.64 -9.76
CA ASP A 10 -8.01 -2.01 -10.18
C ASP A 10 -8.77 -2.79 -9.10
N VAL A 11 -8.38 -2.60 -7.83
CA VAL A 11 -9.09 -3.21 -6.69
C VAL A 11 -10.51 -2.66 -6.61
N GLY A 12 -10.68 -1.33 -6.73
CA GLY A 12 -12.01 -0.71 -6.76
C GLY A 12 -12.89 -1.22 -7.90
N THR A 13 -12.31 -1.44 -9.09
CA THR A 13 -13.01 -2.04 -10.23
C THR A 13 -13.51 -3.45 -9.91
N LYS A 14 -12.62 -4.29 -9.40
CA LYS A 14 -12.95 -5.68 -9.08
C LYS A 14 -13.99 -5.77 -7.96
N ILE A 15 -13.88 -4.94 -6.93
CA ILE A 15 -14.88 -4.85 -5.86
C ILE A 15 -16.24 -4.44 -6.43
N ALA A 16 -16.30 -3.37 -7.23
CA ALA A 16 -17.55 -2.92 -7.83
C ALA A 16 -18.22 -4.03 -8.67
N ALA A 17 -17.45 -4.71 -9.51
CA ALA A 17 -17.93 -5.78 -10.37
C ALA A 17 -18.26 -7.08 -9.62
N ALA A 18 -17.64 -7.32 -8.44
CA ALA A 18 -17.96 -8.49 -7.61
C ALA A 18 -19.23 -8.31 -6.79
N LEU A 19 -19.53 -7.06 -6.37
CA LEU A 19 -20.72 -6.75 -5.55
C LEU A 19 -21.97 -6.50 -6.40
N ASP A 20 -21.80 -5.98 -7.62
CA ASP A 20 -22.84 -5.75 -8.62
C ASP A 20 -22.16 -5.73 -10.01
N ALA A 21 -22.82 -5.24 -11.03
CA ALA A 21 -22.20 -4.97 -12.32
C ALA A 21 -21.85 -3.48 -12.47
N ILE A 22 -20.68 -3.20 -13.04
CA ILE A 22 -20.30 -1.85 -13.44
C ILE A 22 -21.11 -1.47 -14.67
N VAL A 23 -21.82 -0.34 -14.62
CA VAL A 23 -22.49 0.22 -15.78
C VAL A 23 -21.54 1.16 -16.50
N LEU A 24 -21.20 0.83 -17.74
CA LEU A 24 -20.34 1.65 -18.59
C LEU A 24 -21.14 2.81 -19.19
N SER A 25 -20.41 3.85 -19.64
CA SER A 25 -21.02 4.99 -20.36
C SER A 25 -21.72 4.58 -21.66
N SER A 26 -21.42 3.41 -22.21
CA SER A 26 -22.12 2.79 -23.35
C SER A 26 -23.46 2.16 -22.97
N GLY A 27 -23.74 2.00 -21.68
CA GLY A 27 -24.90 1.26 -21.16
C GLY A 27 -24.62 -0.22 -20.89
N ASP A 28 -23.46 -0.75 -21.27
CA ASP A 28 -23.09 -2.13 -21.00
C ASP A 28 -22.93 -2.37 -19.49
N ARG A 29 -23.42 -3.52 -19.01
CA ARG A 29 -23.23 -3.99 -17.65
C ARG A 29 -22.10 -5.02 -17.62
N VAL A 30 -21.07 -4.74 -16.84
CA VAL A 30 -19.86 -5.56 -16.74
C VAL A 30 -19.74 -6.14 -15.34
N ASP A 31 -19.90 -7.44 -15.23
CA ASP A 31 -19.68 -8.20 -14.00
C ASP A 31 -18.18 -8.58 -13.84
N PHE A 32 -17.89 -9.26 -12.75
CA PHE A 32 -16.52 -9.64 -12.39
C PHE A 32 -15.81 -10.50 -13.45
N ASP A 33 -16.54 -11.44 -14.06
CA ASP A 33 -15.99 -12.43 -14.99
C ASP A 33 -15.67 -11.81 -16.37
N HIS A 34 -16.26 -10.65 -16.67
CA HIS A 34 -16.12 -9.95 -17.94
C HIS A 34 -15.22 -8.71 -17.90
N ILE A 35 -14.57 -8.40 -16.76
CA ILE A 35 -13.69 -7.22 -16.62
C ILE A 35 -12.62 -7.15 -17.70
N GLN A 36 -11.96 -8.27 -18.03
CA GLN A 36 -10.88 -8.30 -19.04
C GLN A 36 -11.38 -7.90 -20.43
N LYS A 37 -12.59 -8.35 -20.80
CA LYS A 37 -13.20 -8.04 -22.11
C LYS A 37 -13.42 -6.54 -22.28
N TYR A 38 -13.77 -5.82 -21.20
CA TYR A 38 -14.10 -4.39 -21.22
C TYR A 38 -13.01 -3.50 -20.63
N GLU A 39 -11.78 -3.99 -20.50
CA GLU A 39 -10.69 -3.32 -19.78
C GLU A 39 -10.43 -1.88 -20.27
N LYS A 40 -10.43 -1.66 -21.58
CA LYS A 40 -10.19 -0.32 -22.18
C LYS A 40 -11.28 0.67 -21.80
N GLN A 41 -12.55 0.27 -21.88
CA GLN A 41 -13.71 1.11 -21.55
C GLN A 41 -13.73 1.43 -20.05
N ILE A 42 -13.44 0.43 -19.20
CA ILE A 42 -13.35 0.59 -17.76
C ILE A 42 -12.21 1.57 -17.40
N LYS A 43 -11.04 1.44 -18.01
CA LYS A 43 -9.91 2.37 -17.79
C LYS A 43 -10.27 3.81 -18.19
N ALA A 44 -10.94 3.98 -19.33
CA ALA A 44 -11.38 5.30 -19.77
C ALA A 44 -12.42 5.92 -18.82
N GLN A 45 -13.36 5.14 -18.34
CA GLN A 45 -14.39 5.60 -17.38
C GLN A 45 -13.76 5.94 -16.03
N ARG A 46 -12.84 5.12 -15.50
CA ARG A 46 -12.06 5.42 -14.29
C ARG A 46 -11.34 6.76 -14.39
N ALA A 47 -10.62 6.98 -15.48
CA ALA A 47 -9.87 8.22 -15.69
C ALA A 47 -10.77 9.47 -15.76
N LYS A 48 -11.99 9.32 -16.29
CA LYS A 48 -12.96 10.41 -16.42
C LYS A 48 -13.69 10.70 -15.12
N GLN A 49 -14.17 9.67 -14.43
CA GLN A 49 -15.10 9.80 -13.28
C GLN A 49 -14.40 9.67 -11.93
N GLY A 50 -13.39 8.78 -11.80
CA GLY A 50 -12.71 8.50 -10.54
C GLY A 50 -13.52 7.66 -9.54
N TYR A 51 -14.68 7.14 -9.94
CA TYR A 51 -15.54 6.26 -9.15
C TYR A 51 -16.42 5.39 -10.02
N PHE A 52 -17.02 4.36 -9.45
CA PHE A 52 -18.16 3.63 -9.98
C PHE A 52 -19.37 3.80 -9.07
N LYS A 53 -20.54 3.80 -9.68
CA LYS A 53 -21.82 3.75 -8.97
C LYS A 53 -22.44 2.38 -9.18
N ILE A 54 -22.78 1.70 -8.08
CA ILE A 54 -23.39 0.37 -8.06
C ILE A 54 -24.59 0.35 -7.12
N CYS A 55 -25.37 -0.73 -7.17
CA CYS A 55 -26.42 -1.00 -6.18
C CYS A 55 -25.97 -2.21 -5.33
N HIS A 56 -25.60 -1.97 -4.07
CA HIS A 56 -25.18 -3.04 -3.16
C HIS A 56 -26.16 -3.16 -2.00
N ASN A 57 -26.71 -4.36 -1.81
CA ASN A 57 -27.75 -4.63 -0.78
C ASN A 57 -28.99 -3.69 -0.89
N GLY A 58 -29.37 -3.29 -2.10
CA GLY A 58 -30.47 -2.36 -2.33
C GLY A 58 -30.16 -0.90 -2.06
N GLU A 59 -28.91 -0.55 -1.74
CA GLU A 59 -28.47 0.81 -1.46
C GLU A 59 -27.54 1.35 -2.56
N GLU A 60 -27.76 2.62 -2.92
CA GLU A 60 -26.83 3.32 -3.81
C GLU A 60 -25.45 3.40 -3.16
N THR A 61 -24.46 2.82 -3.85
CA THR A 61 -23.09 2.68 -3.34
C THR A 61 -22.10 3.23 -4.36
N TYR A 62 -21.22 4.11 -3.88
CA TYR A 62 -20.11 4.64 -4.66
C TYR A 62 -18.82 3.86 -4.33
N VAL A 63 -18.11 3.41 -5.35
CA VAL A 63 -16.79 2.77 -5.18
C VAL A 63 -15.74 3.71 -5.75
N THR A 64 -14.92 4.28 -4.88
CA THR A 64 -13.81 5.15 -5.24
C THR A 64 -12.48 4.58 -4.72
N TRP A 65 -11.35 5.19 -5.06
CA TRP A 65 -10.04 4.60 -4.80
C TRP A 65 -8.93 5.64 -4.63
N GLY A 66 -7.85 5.19 -4.00
CA GLY A 66 -6.57 5.86 -4.04
C GLY A 66 -5.83 5.63 -5.36
N ILE A 67 -4.88 6.50 -5.64
CA ILE A 67 -3.91 6.37 -6.75
C ILE A 67 -2.53 6.45 -6.12
N GLY A 68 -2.12 5.38 -5.41
CA GLY A 68 -0.98 5.42 -4.51
C GLY A 68 -1.25 6.26 -3.25
N HIS A 69 -0.20 6.82 -2.66
CA HIS A 69 -0.32 7.68 -1.47
C HIS A 69 -0.84 9.06 -1.85
N LEU A 70 -2.12 9.32 -1.59
CA LEU A 70 -2.75 10.63 -1.86
C LEU A 70 -2.32 11.70 -0.84
N CYS A 71 -1.96 11.27 0.36
CA CYS A 71 -1.47 12.11 1.44
C CYS A 71 -0.17 11.56 2.00
N GLU A 72 0.71 12.44 2.43
CA GLU A 72 2.00 12.13 3.04
C GLU A 72 2.30 13.05 4.22
N LEU A 73 3.26 12.67 5.06
CA LEU A 73 3.74 13.55 6.12
C LEU A 73 4.45 14.76 5.51
N LYS A 74 4.23 15.93 6.09
CA LYS A 74 4.99 17.14 5.76
C LYS A 74 6.48 16.90 5.97
N GLN A 75 7.31 17.39 5.06
CA GLN A 75 8.77 17.36 5.15
C GLN A 75 9.28 18.58 5.92
N ALA A 76 10.53 18.59 6.34
CA ALA A 76 11.12 19.69 7.10
C ALA A 76 10.85 21.06 6.47
N GLN A 77 10.98 21.19 5.17
CA GLN A 77 10.73 22.42 4.39
C GLN A 77 9.28 22.89 4.38
N ASP A 78 8.34 22.01 4.71
CA ASP A 78 6.91 22.35 4.81
C ASP A 78 6.58 22.98 6.16
N TYR A 79 7.43 22.78 7.18
CA TYR A 79 7.35 23.44 8.50
C TYR A 79 8.09 24.78 8.52
N ASN A 80 9.27 24.85 7.86
CA ASN A 80 10.02 26.09 7.73
C ASN A 80 10.65 26.18 6.33
N LYS A 81 10.38 27.28 5.61
CA LYS A 81 10.87 27.51 4.25
C LYS A 81 12.40 27.56 4.15
N GLU A 82 13.11 27.95 5.20
CA GLU A 82 14.58 27.97 5.25
C GLU A 82 15.19 26.57 5.15
N TYR A 83 14.44 25.53 5.57
CA TYR A 83 14.84 24.12 5.50
C TYR A 83 14.85 23.54 4.09
N LYS A 84 14.46 24.35 3.06
CA LYS A 84 14.78 24.01 1.66
C LYS A 84 16.27 23.84 1.43
N GLN A 85 17.09 24.62 2.16
CA GLN A 85 18.52 24.38 2.21
C GLN A 85 18.83 23.43 3.37
N TRP A 86 19.18 22.21 3.05
CA TRP A 86 19.37 21.15 4.04
C TRP A 86 20.35 21.50 5.17
N LYS A 87 21.37 22.33 4.87
CA LYS A 87 22.31 22.83 5.88
C LYS A 87 21.65 23.63 7.01
N ASN A 88 20.46 24.16 6.78
CA ASN A 88 19.72 24.95 7.75
C ASN A 88 18.77 24.08 8.60
N ILE A 89 18.63 22.79 8.30
CA ILE A 89 17.79 21.89 9.08
C ILE A 89 18.53 21.56 10.40
N PRO A 90 17.94 21.87 11.56
CA PRO A 90 18.49 21.44 12.83
C PRO A 90 18.41 19.93 12.95
N LEU A 91 19.52 19.24 13.18
CA LEU A 91 19.54 17.79 13.33
C LEU A 91 19.75 17.40 14.79
N PRO A 92 18.95 16.49 15.37
CA PRO A 92 17.82 15.82 14.73
C PRO A 92 16.59 16.73 14.55
N PHE A 93 15.98 16.72 13.37
CA PHE A 93 14.70 17.37 13.13
C PHE A 93 13.56 16.43 13.55
N ILE A 94 12.84 16.81 14.57
CA ILE A 94 11.65 16.10 15.09
C ILE A 94 10.53 17.13 15.17
N PRO A 95 9.48 17.03 14.32
CA PRO A 95 8.39 17.98 14.36
C PRO A 95 7.56 17.81 15.65
N GLU A 96 7.04 18.89 16.20
CA GLU A 96 6.13 18.84 17.36
C GLU A 96 4.83 18.08 17.04
N SER A 97 4.38 18.16 15.81
CA SER A 97 3.23 17.41 15.30
C SER A 97 3.50 16.88 13.90
N TYR A 98 3.06 15.66 13.64
CA TYR A 98 3.16 15.02 12.32
C TYR A 98 1.95 15.43 11.47
N GLU A 99 2.11 16.52 10.73
CA GLU A 99 1.09 17.05 9.86
C GLU A 99 1.09 16.38 8.49
N LEU A 100 -0.09 16.34 7.86
CA LEU A 100 -0.30 15.75 6.54
C LEU A 100 -0.32 16.84 5.46
N LYS A 101 0.11 16.49 4.28
CA LYS A 101 -0.06 17.28 3.06
C LYS A 101 -0.55 16.39 1.92
N CYS A 102 -1.18 17.03 0.93
CA CYS A 102 -1.50 16.38 -0.33
C CYS A 102 -0.23 16.01 -1.08
N SER A 103 -0.14 14.78 -1.57
CA SER A 103 0.93 14.36 -2.48
C SER A 103 0.78 15.09 -3.82
N LYS A 104 1.91 15.47 -4.41
CA LYS A 104 1.93 16.27 -5.65
C LYS A 104 1.11 15.62 -6.77
N GLY A 105 0.18 16.38 -7.35
CA GLY A 105 -0.68 15.94 -8.44
C GLY A 105 -1.91 15.14 -8.03
N MET A 106 -2.15 14.96 -6.72
CA MET A 106 -3.28 14.17 -6.19
C MET A 106 -4.49 15.02 -5.79
N GLU A 107 -4.41 16.34 -5.95
CA GLU A 107 -5.43 17.31 -5.49
C GLU A 107 -6.80 17.06 -6.13
N LYS A 108 -6.82 16.67 -7.42
CA LYS A 108 -8.06 16.39 -8.14
C LYS A 108 -8.78 15.16 -7.53
N GLN A 109 -8.02 14.09 -7.27
CA GLN A 109 -8.58 12.86 -6.71
C GLN A 109 -9.04 13.08 -5.27
N LEU A 110 -8.27 13.81 -4.45
CA LEU A 110 -8.67 14.14 -3.08
C LEU A 110 -9.94 14.99 -3.03
N ARG A 111 -10.10 15.97 -3.92
CA ARG A 111 -11.34 16.77 -4.02
C ARG A 111 -12.55 15.90 -4.38
N LEU A 112 -12.36 14.95 -5.30
CA LEU A 112 -13.41 14.00 -5.67
C LEU A 112 -13.81 13.14 -4.47
N ILE A 113 -12.81 12.53 -3.79
CA ILE A 113 -13.03 11.69 -2.61
C ILE A 113 -13.73 12.50 -1.51
N LYS A 114 -13.28 13.74 -1.26
CA LYS A 114 -13.94 14.61 -0.30
C LYS A 114 -15.42 14.80 -0.61
N ASN A 115 -15.72 15.16 -1.86
CA ASN A 115 -17.11 15.36 -2.26
C ASN A 115 -17.97 14.09 -2.07
N ILE A 116 -17.43 12.92 -2.39
CA ILE A 116 -18.13 11.64 -2.21
C ILE A 116 -18.31 11.34 -0.71
N PHE A 117 -17.26 11.52 0.11
CA PHE A 117 -17.32 11.28 1.55
C PHE A 117 -18.31 12.20 2.26
N ASP A 118 -18.31 13.49 1.91
CA ASP A 118 -19.22 14.48 2.51
C ASP A 118 -20.71 14.18 2.28
N HIS A 119 -21.04 13.40 1.23
CA HIS A 119 -22.40 12.97 0.92
C HIS A 119 -22.71 11.54 1.38
N SER A 120 -21.79 10.89 2.08
CA SER A 120 -21.95 9.50 2.53
C SER A 120 -22.47 9.45 3.97
N ASP A 121 -23.34 8.47 4.24
CA ASP A 121 -23.79 8.14 5.60
C ASP A 121 -22.84 7.13 6.27
N LEU A 122 -22.13 6.35 5.45
CA LEU A 122 -21.18 5.33 5.87
C LEU A 122 -20.06 5.17 4.84
N ILE A 123 -18.83 5.07 5.30
CA ILE A 123 -17.69 4.70 4.47
C ILE A 123 -17.26 3.27 4.82
N ILE A 124 -17.02 2.44 3.80
CA ILE A 124 -16.43 1.12 3.96
C ILE A 124 -15.00 1.19 3.43
N CYS A 125 -14.04 1.14 4.34
CA CYS A 125 -12.63 1.05 3.98
C CYS A 125 -12.30 -0.36 3.48
N ALA A 126 -11.81 -0.46 2.25
CA ALA A 126 -11.47 -1.67 1.54
C ALA A 126 -10.03 -1.60 0.96
N THR A 127 -9.11 -1.08 1.75
CA THR A 127 -7.67 -1.15 1.48
C THR A 127 -7.12 -2.53 1.89
N ASP A 128 -5.89 -2.86 1.57
CA ASP A 128 -5.27 -4.13 1.95
C ASP A 128 -5.33 -4.33 3.48
N ASP A 129 -5.55 -5.58 3.96
CA ASP A 129 -5.69 -5.84 5.40
C ASP A 129 -4.33 -5.91 6.10
N ASP A 130 -3.68 -4.76 6.14
CA ASP A 130 -2.44 -4.57 6.86
C ASP A 130 -2.37 -3.15 7.48
N ARG A 131 -1.28 -2.88 8.19
CA ARG A 131 -1.06 -1.57 8.83
C ARG A 131 -0.88 -0.44 7.82
N GLU A 132 -0.35 -0.74 6.63
CA GLU A 132 -0.13 0.24 5.56
C GLU A 132 -1.45 0.63 4.92
N GLY A 133 -2.31 -0.35 4.59
CA GLY A 133 -3.63 -0.09 4.03
C GLY A 133 -4.53 0.71 4.97
N ASP A 134 -4.52 0.40 6.27
CA ASP A 134 -5.24 1.20 7.27
C ASP A 134 -4.67 2.62 7.38
N LEU A 135 -3.34 2.79 7.28
CA LEU A 135 -2.68 4.09 7.35
C LEU A 135 -2.99 4.95 6.12
N ILE A 136 -3.01 4.37 4.91
CA ILE A 136 -3.37 5.08 3.68
C ILE A 136 -4.77 5.68 3.80
N PHE A 137 -5.74 4.87 4.27
CA PHE A 137 -7.10 5.36 4.50
C PHE A 137 -7.15 6.45 5.59
N ASP A 138 -6.49 6.21 6.72
CA ASP A 138 -6.46 7.15 7.85
C ASP A 138 -5.88 8.52 7.46
N TYR A 139 -4.82 8.54 6.66
CA TYR A 139 -4.23 9.79 6.20
C TYR A 139 -5.18 10.60 5.33
N ILE A 140 -5.91 9.95 4.43
CA ILE A 140 -6.94 10.60 3.61
C ILE A 140 -8.08 11.10 4.48
N TYR A 141 -8.59 10.25 5.37
CA TYR A 141 -9.71 10.55 6.25
C TYR A 141 -9.42 11.76 7.15
N ARG A 142 -8.22 11.80 7.74
CA ARG A 142 -7.76 12.92 8.57
C ARG A 142 -7.47 14.19 7.76
N TYR A 143 -6.79 14.05 6.62
CA TYR A 143 -6.47 15.18 5.76
C TYR A 143 -7.73 15.90 5.26
N LEU A 144 -8.77 15.16 4.96
CA LEU A 144 -10.06 15.68 4.55
C LEU A 144 -10.93 16.18 5.70
N ASN A 145 -10.48 16.04 6.96
CA ASN A 145 -11.27 16.31 8.18
C ASN A 145 -12.64 15.60 8.13
N CYS A 146 -12.67 14.37 7.65
CA CYS A 146 -13.88 13.59 7.52
C CYS A 146 -14.39 13.15 8.90
N SER A 147 -15.70 13.25 9.12
CA SER A 147 -16.39 12.81 10.35
C SER A 147 -17.41 11.71 10.10
N VAL A 148 -17.58 11.28 8.85
CA VAL A 148 -18.50 10.21 8.48
C VAL A 148 -18.05 8.89 9.12
N PRO A 149 -18.94 8.14 9.81
CA PRO A 149 -18.56 6.86 10.41
C PRO A 149 -18.03 5.90 9.34
N PHE A 150 -17.04 5.08 9.71
CA PHE A 150 -16.51 4.10 8.79
C PHE A 150 -16.45 2.69 9.38
N LYS A 151 -16.55 1.71 8.50
CA LYS A 151 -16.33 0.30 8.78
C LYS A 151 -15.21 -0.23 7.89
N ARG A 152 -14.66 -1.37 8.26
CA ARG A 152 -13.57 -2.03 7.55
C ARG A 152 -14.04 -3.34 6.96
N ALA A 153 -13.88 -3.52 5.65
CA ALA A 153 -13.97 -4.82 5.00
C ALA A 153 -12.60 -5.50 5.06
N LEU A 154 -12.54 -6.72 5.59
CA LEU A 154 -11.32 -7.51 5.71
C LEU A 154 -11.35 -8.65 4.70
N PHE A 155 -10.32 -8.73 3.86
CA PHE A 155 -10.16 -9.78 2.86
C PHE A 155 -8.68 -10.08 2.63
N ASN A 156 -8.36 -11.36 2.44
CA ASN A 156 -6.99 -11.83 2.23
C ASN A 156 -6.72 -12.21 0.77
N GLN A 157 -7.77 -12.34 -0.04
CA GLN A 157 -7.68 -12.72 -1.44
C GLN A 157 -8.53 -11.79 -2.31
N GLN A 158 -8.10 -11.61 -3.55
CA GLN A 158 -8.81 -10.77 -4.51
C GLN A 158 -9.73 -11.63 -5.42
N SER A 159 -10.59 -12.46 -4.80
CA SER A 159 -11.61 -13.23 -5.50
C SER A 159 -13.01 -12.64 -5.31
N LYS A 160 -13.92 -12.98 -6.22
CA LYS A 160 -15.31 -12.56 -6.17
C LYS A 160 -16.02 -13.00 -4.89
N GLU A 161 -15.83 -14.26 -4.53
CA GLU A 161 -16.44 -14.89 -3.36
C GLU A 161 -15.96 -14.25 -2.07
N GLU A 162 -14.64 -13.98 -1.99
CA GLU A 162 -14.06 -13.36 -0.80
C GLU A 162 -14.58 -11.93 -0.61
N TRP A 163 -14.68 -11.13 -1.68
CA TRP A 163 -15.29 -9.79 -1.57
C TRP A 163 -16.77 -9.85 -1.24
N GLN A 164 -17.56 -10.71 -1.88
CA GLN A 164 -18.96 -10.87 -1.54
C GLN A 164 -19.17 -11.26 -0.08
N LYS A 165 -18.25 -12.06 0.48
CA LYS A 165 -18.24 -12.42 1.90
C LYS A 165 -17.84 -11.24 2.78
N ALA A 166 -16.72 -10.55 2.44
CA ALA A 166 -16.17 -9.46 3.24
C ALA A 166 -17.12 -8.26 3.37
N PHE A 167 -17.94 -8.01 2.33
CA PHE A 167 -18.87 -6.89 2.31
C PHE A 167 -20.26 -7.20 2.86
N ARG A 168 -20.50 -8.40 3.41
CA ARG A 168 -21.72 -8.68 4.17
C ARG A 168 -21.73 -7.82 5.43
N LYS A 169 -22.94 -7.29 5.80
CA LYS A 169 -23.08 -6.36 6.94
C LYS A 169 -22.49 -6.92 8.25
N GLU A 170 -22.68 -8.22 8.50
CA GLU A 170 -22.20 -8.94 9.68
C GLU A 170 -20.66 -9.11 9.72
N ASN A 171 -19.99 -9.03 8.56
CA ASN A 171 -18.53 -9.20 8.46
C ASN A 171 -17.77 -7.87 8.50
N LEU A 172 -18.48 -6.75 8.39
CA LEU A 172 -17.86 -5.43 8.45
C LEU A 172 -17.43 -5.10 9.87
N VAL A 173 -16.15 -4.84 10.06
CA VAL A 173 -15.57 -4.46 11.34
C VAL A 173 -15.74 -2.97 11.58
N ASP A 174 -16.21 -2.56 12.74
CA ASP A 174 -16.30 -1.16 13.13
C ASP A 174 -14.93 -0.49 13.10
N GLY A 175 -14.86 0.71 12.53
CA GLY A 175 -13.61 1.47 12.40
C GLY A 175 -12.91 1.73 13.72
N ILE A 176 -13.67 1.89 14.82
CA ILE A 176 -13.09 2.11 16.14
C ILE A 176 -12.23 0.92 16.62
N LYS A 177 -12.58 -0.30 16.20
CA LYS A 177 -11.80 -1.51 16.53
C LYS A 177 -10.46 -1.57 15.78
N ARG A 178 -10.30 -0.79 14.71
CA ARG A 178 -9.04 -0.69 13.96
C ARG A 178 -8.08 0.35 14.52
N LYS A 179 -8.52 1.16 15.48
CA LYS A 179 -7.69 2.23 16.07
C LYS A 179 -6.30 1.78 16.50
N PRO A 180 -6.10 0.63 17.19
CA PRO A 180 -4.74 0.20 17.57
C PRO A 180 -3.84 -0.11 16.36
N VAL A 181 -4.40 -0.68 15.28
CA VAL A 181 -3.65 -0.97 14.04
C VAL A 181 -3.27 0.32 13.33
N ILE A 182 -4.20 1.27 13.24
CA ILE A 182 -3.97 2.61 12.68
C ILE A 182 -2.88 3.35 13.46
N GLU A 183 -2.94 3.34 14.79
CA GLU A 183 -1.94 4.00 15.64
C GLU A 183 -0.56 3.35 15.49
N ALA A 184 -0.49 2.02 15.39
CA ALA A 184 0.76 1.32 15.09
C ALA A 184 1.31 1.71 13.70
N GLY A 185 0.45 1.87 12.70
CA GLY A 185 0.81 2.39 11.38
C GLY A 185 1.38 3.81 11.44
N ARG A 186 0.71 4.72 12.17
CA ARG A 186 1.18 6.10 12.39
C ARG A 186 2.53 6.14 13.10
N GLY A 187 2.69 5.35 14.17
CA GLY A 187 3.95 5.27 14.91
C GLY A 187 5.10 4.77 14.04
N ARG A 188 4.85 3.76 13.19
CA ARG A 188 5.82 3.28 12.21
C ARG A 188 6.19 4.37 11.20
N SER A 189 5.20 5.04 10.62
CA SER A 189 5.42 6.10 9.63
C SER A 189 6.20 7.28 10.21
N ALA A 190 5.88 7.70 11.44
CA ALA A 190 6.62 8.73 12.15
C ALA A 190 8.08 8.31 12.43
N GLY A 191 8.30 7.08 12.86
CA GLY A 191 9.65 6.53 13.07
C GLY A 191 10.46 6.46 11.78
N ASP A 192 9.86 5.97 10.69
CA ASP A 192 10.49 5.93 9.37
C ASP A 192 10.82 7.35 8.86
N PHE A 193 9.94 8.33 9.11
CA PHE A 193 10.19 9.74 8.80
C PHE A 193 11.39 10.28 9.58
N VAL A 194 11.41 10.13 10.90
CA VAL A 194 12.50 10.67 11.75
C VAL A 194 13.84 10.06 11.37
N VAL A 195 13.91 8.74 11.22
CA VAL A 195 15.16 8.06 10.84
C VAL A 195 15.56 8.45 9.42
N GLY A 196 14.65 8.34 8.45
CA GLY A 196 14.92 8.58 7.04
C GLY A 196 15.32 10.03 6.76
N ALA A 197 14.55 11.01 7.24
CA ALA A 197 14.81 12.42 6.99
C ALA A 197 16.15 12.87 7.61
N ASN A 198 16.35 12.54 8.88
CA ASN A 198 17.57 12.99 9.60
C ASN A 198 18.84 12.33 9.07
N LEU A 199 18.84 11.01 8.91
CA LEU A 199 20.04 10.31 8.46
C LEU A 199 20.36 10.59 6.98
N THR A 200 19.35 10.72 6.12
CA THR A 200 19.56 11.13 4.73
C THR A 200 20.18 12.53 4.67
N THR A 201 19.64 13.48 5.43
CA THR A 201 20.18 14.84 5.48
C THR A 201 21.62 14.83 6.02
N ALA A 202 21.87 14.18 7.15
CA ALA A 202 23.19 14.11 7.76
C ALA A 202 24.24 13.47 6.84
N MET A 203 23.91 12.34 6.21
CA MET A 203 24.81 11.62 5.31
C MET A 203 25.11 12.45 4.06
N THR A 204 24.10 13.05 3.45
CA THR A 204 24.28 13.87 2.25
C THR A 204 25.11 15.11 2.52
N LEU A 205 24.95 15.76 3.68
CA LEU A 205 25.76 16.92 4.07
C LEU A 205 27.21 16.54 4.43
N LYS A 206 27.40 15.38 5.07
CA LYS A 206 28.73 14.91 5.48
C LYS A 206 29.58 14.43 4.31
N PHE A 207 28.96 13.84 3.31
CA PHE A 207 29.63 13.30 2.13
C PHE A 207 29.10 14.03 0.86
N PRO A 208 29.55 15.28 0.64
CA PRO A 208 29.05 16.08 -0.46
C PRO A 208 29.40 15.43 -1.81
N GLY A 209 28.42 15.40 -2.70
CA GLY A 209 28.52 14.84 -4.04
C GLY A 209 27.31 15.27 -4.88
N ASN A 210 27.17 14.70 -6.07
CA ASN A 210 26.08 15.04 -6.99
C ASN A 210 24.76 14.32 -6.65
N ASN A 211 24.77 13.39 -5.71
CA ASN A 211 23.63 12.56 -5.40
C ASN A 211 23.22 12.66 -3.92
N VAL A 212 21.94 12.53 -3.66
CA VAL A 212 21.41 12.37 -2.32
C VAL A 212 21.77 10.98 -1.80
N LEU A 213 22.39 10.92 -0.61
CA LEU A 213 22.68 9.66 0.07
C LEU A 213 21.50 9.25 0.93
N SER A 214 20.54 8.58 0.31
CA SER A 214 19.31 8.15 0.95
C SER A 214 19.57 7.07 1.98
N VAL A 215 19.07 7.28 3.20
CA VAL A 215 19.11 6.33 4.30
C VAL A 215 17.68 5.99 4.73
N GLY A 216 17.40 4.71 4.87
CA GLY A 216 16.11 4.24 5.30
C GLY A 216 16.22 2.91 6.04
N ARG A 217 15.31 2.66 6.94
CA ARG A 217 15.32 1.49 7.82
C ARG A 217 15.35 0.15 7.07
N VAL A 218 14.55 0.01 6.02
CA VAL A 218 14.49 -1.19 5.18
C VAL A 218 15.52 -1.12 4.04
N GLN A 219 15.53 -0.02 3.32
CA GLN A 219 16.39 0.19 2.15
C GLN A 219 17.88 0.03 2.47
N THR A 220 18.35 0.58 3.58
CA THR A 220 19.76 0.49 3.96
C THR A 220 20.14 -0.94 4.38
N ALA A 221 19.23 -1.65 5.07
CA ALA A 221 19.45 -3.05 5.43
C ALA A 221 19.54 -3.94 4.18
N VAL A 222 18.64 -3.77 3.21
CA VAL A 222 18.68 -4.50 1.93
C VAL A 222 19.96 -4.19 1.16
N LEU A 223 20.36 -2.91 1.07
CA LEU A 223 21.61 -2.52 0.43
C LEU A 223 22.82 -3.18 1.09
N SER A 224 22.86 -3.22 2.43
CA SER A 224 23.92 -3.89 3.17
C SER A 224 24.03 -5.39 2.82
N MET A 225 22.89 -6.08 2.69
CA MET A 225 22.87 -7.49 2.28
C MET A 225 23.40 -7.68 0.86
N LEU A 226 23.04 -6.78 -0.07
CA LEU A 226 23.54 -6.82 -1.45
C LEU A 226 25.06 -6.58 -1.50
N VAL A 227 25.54 -5.57 -0.76
CA VAL A 227 26.98 -5.28 -0.68
C VAL A 227 27.76 -6.45 -0.05
N ALA A 228 27.23 -7.05 1.03
CA ALA A 228 27.87 -8.22 1.64
C ALA A 228 27.97 -9.39 0.65
N ARG A 229 26.91 -9.65 -0.11
CA ARG A 229 26.91 -10.71 -1.14
C ARG A 229 27.90 -10.39 -2.27
N GLU A 230 27.97 -9.16 -2.73
CA GLU A 230 28.93 -8.75 -3.75
C GLU A 230 30.39 -8.95 -3.28
N LEU A 231 30.68 -8.56 -2.03
CA LEU A 231 31.99 -8.79 -1.44
C LEU A 231 32.33 -10.28 -1.28
N GLU A 232 31.36 -11.13 -0.94
CA GLU A 232 31.53 -12.59 -0.93
C GLU A 232 31.90 -13.13 -2.32
N ILE A 233 31.23 -12.63 -3.37
CA ILE A 233 31.49 -13.04 -4.76
C ILE A 233 32.91 -12.60 -5.18
N GLN A 234 33.28 -11.34 -4.93
CA GLN A 234 34.59 -10.80 -5.28
C GLN A 234 35.74 -11.52 -4.55
N ASN A 235 35.51 -11.93 -3.31
CA ASN A 235 36.51 -12.63 -2.49
C ASN A 235 36.40 -14.15 -2.56
N PHE A 236 35.52 -14.69 -3.44
CA PHE A 236 35.32 -16.11 -3.55
C PHE A 236 36.58 -16.84 -4.04
N LYS A 237 37.05 -17.77 -3.23
CA LYS A 237 38.14 -18.70 -3.60
C LYS A 237 37.56 -20.08 -3.78
N PRO A 238 37.62 -20.67 -4.99
CA PRO A 238 37.15 -22.02 -5.22
C PRO A 238 37.86 -23.00 -4.29
N LYS A 239 37.10 -23.93 -3.74
CA LYS A 239 37.63 -25.05 -2.95
C LYS A 239 37.06 -26.34 -3.52
N ASP A 240 37.92 -27.31 -3.69
CA ASP A 240 37.46 -28.64 -4.07
C ASP A 240 36.62 -29.26 -2.96
N TYR A 241 35.62 -29.97 -3.35
CA TYR A 241 34.76 -30.73 -2.43
C TYR A 241 34.38 -32.07 -3.01
N TRP A 242 34.10 -32.99 -2.15
CA TRP A 242 33.69 -34.36 -2.53
C TRP A 242 32.20 -34.53 -2.31
N VAL A 243 31.56 -35.15 -3.31
CA VAL A 243 30.14 -35.53 -3.21
C VAL A 243 30.11 -37.03 -3.09
N VAL A 244 29.67 -37.53 -1.94
CA VAL A 244 29.50 -38.97 -1.74
C VAL A 244 28.12 -39.35 -2.22
N LYS A 245 28.06 -40.19 -3.25
CA LYS A 245 26.83 -40.75 -3.79
C LYS A 245 26.78 -42.25 -3.53
N GLY A 246 25.68 -42.77 -3.08
CA GLY A 246 25.41 -44.18 -2.92
C GLY A 246 24.36 -44.64 -3.91
N LYS A 247 24.62 -45.79 -4.56
CA LYS A 247 23.60 -46.50 -5.34
C LYS A 247 23.07 -47.65 -4.50
N PHE A 248 21.80 -47.64 -4.23
CA PHE A 248 21.12 -48.62 -3.36
C PHE A 248 20.22 -49.48 -4.21
N ASN A 249 20.27 -50.80 -4.00
CA ASN A 249 19.39 -51.75 -4.64
C ASN A 249 18.41 -52.31 -3.58
N SER A 250 17.15 -52.41 -3.92
CA SER A 250 16.12 -53.05 -3.13
C SER A 250 15.33 -54.04 -3.96
N GLU A 251 14.48 -54.83 -3.34
CA GLU A 251 13.59 -55.78 -4.03
C GLU A 251 12.62 -55.06 -5.02
N HIS A 252 12.40 -53.76 -4.82
CA HIS A 252 11.49 -52.95 -5.63
C HIS A 252 12.20 -52.06 -6.66
N GLY A 253 13.53 -52.13 -6.79
CA GLY A 253 14.31 -51.34 -7.74
C GLY A 253 15.56 -50.73 -7.14
N SER A 254 16.31 -49.96 -7.96
CA SER A 254 17.51 -49.26 -7.52
C SER A 254 17.27 -47.75 -7.49
N TYR A 255 17.89 -47.05 -6.51
CA TYR A 255 17.89 -45.61 -6.42
C TYR A 255 19.26 -45.07 -6.06
N GLU A 256 19.49 -43.79 -6.39
CA GLU A 256 20.71 -43.09 -6.02
C GLU A 256 20.42 -42.09 -4.90
N GLY A 257 21.27 -42.02 -3.90
CA GLY A 257 21.22 -41.05 -2.82
C GLY A 257 22.53 -40.29 -2.74
N THR A 258 22.42 -39.02 -2.40
CA THR A 258 23.58 -38.13 -2.09
C THR A 258 23.68 -37.96 -0.60
N HIS A 259 24.86 -38.17 -0.03
CA HIS A 259 25.09 -37.91 1.37
C HIS A 259 25.08 -36.39 1.65
N VAL A 260 24.19 -35.95 2.52
CA VAL A 260 24.08 -34.54 2.94
C VAL A 260 24.62 -34.42 4.36
N VAL A 261 25.72 -33.70 4.51
CA VAL A 261 26.22 -33.31 5.83
C VAL A 261 25.35 -32.18 6.36
N LYS A 262 24.62 -32.41 7.43
CA LYS A 262 23.93 -31.33 8.14
C LYS A 262 24.97 -30.37 8.73
N LYS A 263 24.91 -29.11 8.33
CA LYS A 263 25.69 -28.03 8.95
C LYS A 263 25.13 -27.66 10.30
#